data_eb730a5d016e29eb2f104009c669b5dc
#
_entry.id   eb730a5d016e29eb2f104009c669b5dc
#
_cell.length_a   1.000
_cell.length_b   1.000
_cell.length_c   1.000
_cell.angle_alpha   90.00
_cell.angle_beta   90.00
_cell.angle_gamma   90.00
#
_symmetry.space_group_name_H-M   'P 1'
#
loop_
_entity.id
_entity.type
_entity.pdbx_description
1 polymer ?
#
loop_
_entity_poly.entity_id
_entity_poly.type
_entity_poly.pdbx_seq_one_letter_code
_entity_poly.pdbx_strand_id
1 'polypeptide(L)'
;MNKKTMFTILIVLGLIIIFTGGTYAYLSWASNSDDNTNVTFTKGEGFSCSADGGGNITTGEVSLMPTDCTKNSSHVIKREITVNPSITDINMPIYMNLWLNVNSMGTGLSNSSNLKYSLTTSSTNCETDVVSTGTFTGKTAGDKVTILNGNTYTSTTTETYYLYIWLDKEETSSDTINQSFSLSLGGSCYNKMPITATTLASKANPSTLLYSAATDIQKAEMWTFSHDTTEQVEATTDYRYIGSNPNNYITYNDEVWRIIGVFDGRIKIIRNDSIGNMYWDYKKSGVGSSVFNNGSNDWSDSQLMYMLNPTSYKLKDGYSSDGTHIYDGSGNIIYQLGCKPASIASGATSYSCTLNTWTLNSTALSQISEVTYYLGGTVYNSTSHFGTTEEIYTWERGTKVYNGRPTKWTGLVGLMYPSDYAYTFANGVDDTCYSDTNKCRSNSGGNPNSSWLYKSSTNQWTVSPSSGAAYLVFSVGDTGYVYNGDANTDRGVRPVLYLRSGIKLQGSGGSDDPYEIIE
;
A
#
# COMPACT_ATOMS: atom_id res chain seq x y z
N MET A 1 -2.72 5.55 -50.09
CA MET A 1 -2.78 6.75 -49.24
C MET A 1 -1.43 7.47 -49.34
N ASN A 2 -1.40 8.76 -49.65
CA ASN A 2 -0.16 9.53 -49.86
C ASN A 2 0.58 9.74 -48.52
N LYS A 3 1.92 9.68 -48.54
CA LYS A 3 2.75 9.86 -47.33
C LYS A 3 2.43 11.15 -46.54
N LYS A 4 2.06 12.23 -47.23
CA LYS A 4 1.59 13.48 -46.61
C LYS A 4 0.28 13.29 -45.84
N THR A 5 -0.67 12.57 -46.37
CA THR A 5 -1.96 12.29 -45.71
C THR A 5 -1.79 11.41 -44.48
N MET A 6 -0.86 10.43 -44.52
CA MET A 6 -0.53 9.58 -43.39
C MET A 6 0.15 10.36 -42.27
N PHE A 7 1.04 11.31 -42.63
CA PHE A 7 1.71 12.17 -41.65
C PHE A 7 0.75 13.16 -40.96
N THR A 8 -0.21 13.70 -41.73
CA THR A 8 -1.25 14.60 -41.18
C THR A 8 -2.19 13.85 -40.26
N ILE A 9 -2.58 12.60 -40.59
CA ILE A 9 -3.45 11.75 -39.74
C ILE A 9 -2.69 11.38 -38.44
N LEU A 10 -1.39 11.08 -38.49
CA LEU A 10 -0.56 10.80 -37.31
C LEU A 10 -0.42 12.04 -36.41
N ILE A 11 -0.27 13.24 -36.98
CA ILE A 11 -0.22 14.48 -36.20
C ILE A 11 -1.57 14.78 -35.56
N VAL A 12 -2.67 14.59 -36.27
CA VAL A 12 -4.02 14.81 -35.74
C VAL A 12 -4.38 13.76 -34.68
N LEU A 13 -3.99 12.49 -34.85
CA LEU A 13 -4.13 11.47 -33.82
C LEU A 13 -3.24 11.76 -32.60
N GLY A 14 -2.02 12.23 -32.81
CA GLY A 14 -1.13 12.67 -31.74
C GLY A 14 -1.69 13.86 -30.95
N LEU A 15 -2.30 14.83 -31.63
CA LEU A 15 -2.98 15.98 -31.02
C LEU A 15 -4.28 15.58 -30.29
N ILE A 16 -5.03 14.62 -30.82
CA ILE A 16 -6.26 14.12 -30.15
C ILE A 16 -5.90 13.35 -28.87
N ILE A 17 -4.80 12.58 -28.87
CA ILE A 17 -4.31 11.89 -27.67
C ILE A 17 -3.86 12.91 -26.60
N ILE A 18 -3.30 14.05 -27.01
CA ILE A 18 -2.90 15.15 -26.11
C ILE A 18 -4.14 15.87 -25.52
N PHE A 19 -5.26 15.93 -26.25
CA PHE A 19 -6.47 16.64 -25.81
C PHE A 19 -7.49 15.76 -25.05
N THR A 20 -7.42 14.42 -25.14
CA THR A 20 -8.38 13.52 -24.48
C THR A 20 -7.80 12.81 -23.26
N GLY A 21 -6.48 12.73 -23.13
CA GLY A 21 -5.82 12.30 -21.90
C GLY A 21 -5.67 13.50 -20.97
N GLY A 22 -6.53 13.65 -19.99
CA GLY A 22 -6.28 14.58 -18.90
C GLY A 22 -5.00 14.14 -18.19
N THR A 23 -3.86 14.68 -18.61
CA THR A 23 -2.55 14.42 -18.01
C THR A 23 -2.56 14.93 -16.59
N TYR A 24 -2.36 14.01 -15.66
CA TYR A 24 -2.14 14.33 -14.26
C TYR A 24 -0.69 14.75 -14.08
N ALA A 25 -0.44 15.91 -13.53
CA ALA A 25 0.91 16.33 -13.18
C ALA A 25 1.04 16.46 -11.67
N TYR A 26 2.04 15.77 -11.13
CA TYR A 26 2.47 15.86 -9.76
C TYR A 26 3.88 16.46 -9.71
N LEU A 27 4.06 17.44 -8.82
CA LEU A 27 5.36 18.07 -8.59
C LEU A 27 5.65 18.07 -7.09
N SER A 28 6.83 17.57 -6.71
CA SER A 28 7.31 17.65 -5.34
C SER A 28 8.67 18.31 -5.26
N TRP A 29 8.93 19.01 -4.18
CA TRP A 29 10.21 19.66 -3.93
C TRP A 29 10.55 19.69 -2.45
N ALA A 30 11.84 19.85 -2.16
CA ALA A 30 12.35 20.17 -0.84
C ALA A 30 13.41 21.27 -0.96
N SER A 31 13.47 22.19 -0.01
CA SER A 31 14.53 23.18 0.05
C SER A 31 15.87 22.51 0.40
N ASN A 32 16.93 22.84 -0.35
CA ASN A 32 18.29 22.40 -0.02
C ASN A 32 18.95 23.36 0.97
N SER A 33 19.92 22.86 1.72
CA SER A 33 20.52 23.52 2.89
C SER A 33 21.31 24.81 2.63
N ASP A 34 21.56 25.22 1.39
CA ASP A 34 22.60 26.22 1.13
C ASP A 34 22.21 27.47 0.34
N ASP A 35 20.96 27.62 -0.15
CA ASP A 35 20.59 28.85 -0.87
C ASP A 35 19.10 29.19 -0.77
N ASN A 36 18.78 30.48 -0.92
CA ASN A 36 17.44 31.01 -1.19
C ASN A 36 16.90 30.37 -2.48
N THR A 37 16.33 29.20 -2.41
CA THR A 37 15.86 28.50 -3.61
C THR A 37 14.39 28.75 -3.85
N ASN A 38 14.12 29.66 -4.75
CA ASN A 38 12.92 29.63 -5.57
C ASN A 38 12.98 28.39 -6.44
N VAL A 39 12.31 27.33 -6.04
CA VAL A 39 12.20 26.13 -6.88
C VAL A 39 11.00 26.30 -7.80
N THR A 40 11.27 26.67 -9.05
CA THR A 40 10.24 26.79 -10.09
C THR A 40 10.23 25.52 -10.94
N PHE A 41 9.12 24.85 -11.01
CA PHE A 41 8.90 23.73 -11.92
C PHE A 41 8.06 24.19 -13.11
N THR A 42 8.64 24.09 -14.30
CA THR A 42 7.92 24.31 -15.55
C THR A 42 7.84 22.97 -16.27
N LYS A 43 6.68 22.36 -16.31
CA LYS A 43 6.38 21.25 -17.20
C LYS A 43 5.22 21.67 -18.12
N GLY A 44 5.27 21.31 -19.40
CA GLY A 44 4.38 21.80 -20.46
C GLY A 44 2.89 21.47 -20.35
N GLU A 45 2.31 21.41 -19.16
CA GLU A 45 0.95 20.98 -18.87
C GLU A 45 0.06 22.05 -18.24
N GLY A 46 0.43 23.32 -18.38
CA GLY A 46 -0.48 24.42 -18.05
C GLY A 46 -0.54 24.83 -16.58
N PHE A 47 0.31 24.28 -15.70
CA PHE A 47 0.45 24.80 -14.34
C PHE A 47 1.87 24.66 -13.81
N SER A 48 2.22 25.51 -12.86
CA SER A 48 3.41 25.36 -12.01
C SER A 48 3.09 25.90 -10.62
N CYS A 49 3.90 25.54 -9.65
CA CYS A 49 3.81 26.11 -8.31
C CYS A 49 5.20 26.21 -7.68
N SER A 50 5.35 27.19 -6.81
CA SER A 50 6.52 27.31 -5.95
C SER A 50 6.10 27.76 -4.56
N ALA A 51 6.91 27.43 -3.56
CA ALA A 51 6.82 28.02 -2.24
C ALA A 51 8.23 28.41 -1.78
N ASP A 52 8.35 29.57 -1.21
CA ASP A 52 9.59 30.09 -0.62
C ASP A 52 9.39 30.27 0.89
N GLY A 53 10.23 29.64 1.69
CA GLY A 53 10.24 29.69 3.15
C GLY A 53 11.58 30.19 3.71
N GLY A 54 12.48 30.72 2.86
CA GLY A 54 13.70 31.39 3.29
C GLY A 54 14.80 30.48 3.87
N GLY A 55 14.93 29.24 3.41
CA GLY A 55 15.99 28.33 3.85
C GLY A 55 15.65 27.48 5.07
N ASN A 56 16.66 26.85 5.68
CA ASN A 56 16.46 25.99 6.85
C ASN A 56 16.00 26.77 8.09
N ILE A 57 15.10 26.17 8.84
CA ILE A 57 14.61 26.67 10.12
C ILE A 57 15.38 25.95 11.23
N THR A 58 16.11 26.67 12.05
CA THR A 58 16.95 26.09 13.12
C THR A 58 16.73 26.74 14.48
N THR A 59 17.05 26.01 15.55
CA THR A 59 17.03 26.57 16.91
C THR A 59 18.00 27.72 17.11
N GLY A 60 19.01 27.91 16.24
CA GLY A 60 19.96 29.02 16.32
C GLY A 60 19.38 30.39 15.95
N GLU A 61 18.18 30.45 15.38
CA GLU A 61 17.54 31.70 14.96
C GLU A 61 17.02 32.54 16.13
N VAL A 62 16.52 31.86 17.15
CA VAL A 62 16.04 32.46 18.40
C VAL A 62 16.41 31.59 19.58
N SER A 63 16.50 32.18 20.76
CA SER A 63 16.64 31.40 22.00
C SER A 63 15.27 30.84 22.38
N LEU A 64 14.99 29.58 22.01
CA LEU A 64 13.73 28.93 22.41
C LEU A 64 13.67 28.80 23.94
N MET A 65 12.74 29.53 24.53
CA MET A 65 12.38 29.42 25.95
C MET A 65 10.86 29.19 26.05
N PRO A 66 10.41 28.49 27.10
CA PRO A 66 8.98 28.28 27.31
C PRO A 66 8.22 29.61 27.29
N THR A 67 7.30 29.75 26.36
CA THR A 67 6.57 31.00 26.13
C THR A 67 5.19 30.74 25.54
N ASP A 68 4.34 31.75 25.63
CA ASP A 68 3.10 31.86 24.86
C ASP A 68 3.43 32.51 23.52
N CYS A 69 3.10 31.86 22.41
CA CYS A 69 3.48 32.32 21.08
C CYS A 69 2.97 33.75 20.76
N THR A 70 1.94 34.21 21.45
CA THR A 70 1.38 35.58 21.28
C THR A 70 2.10 36.64 22.12
N LYS A 71 2.86 36.27 23.15
CA LYS A 71 3.36 37.19 24.18
C LYS A 71 4.82 37.55 24.06
N ASN A 72 5.64 36.68 23.45
CA ASN A 72 7.09 36.92 23.41
C ASN A 72 7.70 36.53 22.08
N SER A 73 7.71 37.43 21.12
CA SER A 73 8.24 37.23 19.76
C SER A 73 9.75 36.90 19.73
N SER A 74 10.53 37.22 20.78
CA SER A 74 11.97 36.94 20.82
C SER A 74 12.29 35.46 21.09
N HIS A 75 11.30 34.64 21.49
CA HIS A 75 11.43 33.20 21.76
C HIS A 75 10.56 32.37 20.81
N VAL A 76 10.04 32.98 19.75
CA VAL A 76 9.21 32.34 18.73
C VAL A 76 9.89 32.46 17.38
N ILE A 77 10.16 31.34 16.73
CA ILE A 77 10.59 31.35 15.34
C ILE A 77 9.39 31.73 14.49
N LYS A 78 9.54 32.74 13.66
CA LYS A 78 8.53 33.14 12.68
C LYS A 78 9.13 33.10 11.29
N ARG A 79 8.48 32.38 10.38
CA ARG A 79 8.85 32.29 8.97
C ARG A 79 7.69 32.72 8.08
N GLU A 80 8.00 33.57 7.13
CA GLU A 80 7.10 33.88 6.04
C GLU A 80 7.25 32.80 4.95
N ILE A 81 6.14 32.23 4.48
CA ILE A 81 6.07 31.25 3.39
C ILE A 81 5.21 31.86 2.30
N THR A 82 5.84 32.18 1.19
CA THR A 82 5.17 32.72 0.01
C THR A 82 4.87 31.60 -0.98
N VAL A 83 3.62 31.41 -1.30
CA VAL A 83 3.13 30.41 -2.26
C VAL A 83 2.75 31.10 -3.56
N ASN A 84 3.34 30.65 -4.66
CA ASN A 84 3.12 31.21 -6.00
C ASN A 84 2.53 30.12 -6.92
N PRO A 85 1.20 29.98 -6.99
CA PRO A 85 0.56 29.16 -8.00
C PRO A 85 0.64 29.84 -9.36
N SER A 86 0.90 29.08 -10.42
CA SER A 86 0.83 29.57 -11.79
C SER A 86 -0.10 28.65 -12.58
N ILE A 87 -1.25 29.16 -12.97
CA ILE A 87 -2.32 28.46 -13.64
C ILE A 87 -2.51 29.11 -15.01
N THR A 88 -2.38 28.36 -16.09
CA THR A 88 -2.65 28.86 -17.45
C THR A 88 -4.09 28.58 -17.90
N ASP A 89 -4.74 27.55 -17.33
CA ASP A 89 -6.15 27.25 -17.53
C ASP A 89 -6.93 27.52 -16.23
N ILE A 90 -7.74 28.56 -16.23
CA ILE A 90 -8.56 29.01 -15.10
C ILE A 90 -9.60 27.96 -14.62
N ASN A 91 -9.92 26.97 -15.47
CA ASN A 91 -10.82 25.88 -15.11
C ASN A 91 -10.07 24.71 -14.43
N MET A 92 -8.78 24.79 -14.30
CA MET A 92 -7.93 23.74 -13.72
C MET A 92 -7.37 24.21 -12.36
N PRO A 93 -8.04 23.89 -11.24
CA PRO A 93 -7.52 24.24 -9.92
C PRO A 93 -6.21 23.51 -9.65
N ILE A 94 -5.32 24.16 -8.89
CA ILE A 94 -4.13 23.54 -8.31
C ILE A 94 -4.42 23.19 -6.86
N TYR A 95 -4.02 22.02 -6.44
CA TYR A 95 -4.02 21.58 -5.05
C TYR A 95 -2.57 21.52 -4.55
N MET A 96 -2.30 22.05 -3.39
CA MET A 96 -0.95 22.12 -2.83
C MET A 96 -0.87 21.53 -1.42
N ASN A 97 0.20 20.78 -1.19
CA ASN A 97 0.64 20.37 0.13
C ASN A 97 1.96 21.06 0.47
N LEU A 98 2.13 21.44 1.73
CA LEU A 98 3.42 21.84 2.29
C LEU A 98 3.70 21.03 3.55
N TRP A 99 4.97 20.70 3.74
CA TRP A 99 5.44 20.01 4.94
C TRP A 99 6.81 20.54 5.36
N LEU A 100 7.14 20.27 6.61
CA LEU A 100 8.49 20.45 7.12
C LEU A 100 9.19 19.10 7.13
N ASN A 101 10.31 18.97 6.41
CA ASN A 101 11.21 17.84 6.56
C ASN A 101 12.01 18.02 7.83
N VAL A 102 12.06 17.02 8.69
CA VAL A 102 12.89 17.02 9.89
C VAL A 102 14.30 16.58 9.50
N ASN A 103 15.23 17.54 9.33
CA ASN A 103 16.62 17.24 9.00
C ASN A 103 17.38 16.73 10.24
N SER A 104 17.07 17.30 11.42
CA SER A 104 17.51 16.82 12.71
C SER A 104 16.53 17.24 13.80
N MET A 105 16.45 16.46 14.88
CA MET A 105 15.63 16.73 16.07
C MET A 105 16.28 16.15 17.31
N GLY A 106 16.53 17.00 18.31
CA GLY A 106 17.04 16.55 19.60
C GLY A 106 16.02 15.67 20.32
N THR A 107 16.51 14.62 20.97
CA THR A 107 15.65 13.61 21.63
C THR A 107 14.70 14.23 22.67
N GLY A 108 15.17 15.21 23.45
CA GLY A 108 14.34 15.90 24.43
C GLY A 108 13.19 16.68 23.78
N LEU A 109 13.43 17.33 22.63
CA LEU A 109 12.38 18.03 21.87
C LEU A 109 11.42 17.05 21.19
N SER A 110 11.93 15.93 20.67
CA SER A 110 11.11 14.88 20.08
C SER A 110 10.16 14.22 21.10
N ASN A 111 10.61 14.05 22.33
CA ASN A 111 9.81 13.46 23.41
C ASN A 111 8.81 14.46 24.02
N SER A 112 9.02 15.76 23.83
CA SER A 112 8.12 16.79 24.35
C SER A 112 6.88 16.95 23.48
N SER A 113 5.72 17.13 24.10
CA SER A 113 4.49 17.57 23.43
C SER A 113 4.39 19.09 23.30
N ASN A 114 5.38 19.83 23.78
CA ASN A 114 5.34 21.27 23.92
C ASN A 114 6.17 22.02 22.87
N LEU A 115 6.94 21.34 22.00
CA LEU A 115 7.44 21.96 20.78
C LEU A 115 6.31 22.00 19.77
N LYS A 116 5.74 23.19 19.57
CA LYS A 116 4.52 23.40 18.79
C LYS A 116 4.78 24.22 17.54
N TYR A 117 3.88 24.09 16.56
CA TYR A 117 3.81 24.99 15.41
C TYR A 117 2.39 25.47 15.16
N SER A 118 2.29 26.62 14.51
CA SER A 118 1.06 27.15 13.91
C SER A 118 1.37 27.76 12.55
N LEU A 119 0.63 27.39 11.53
CA LEU A 119 0.61 28.04 10.22
C LEU A 119 -0.63 28.92 10.15
N THR A 120 -0.45 30.22 9.88
CA THR A 120 -1.53 31.21 9.84
C THR A 120 -1.43 32.08 8.60
N THR A 121 -2.49 32.84 8.29
CA THR A 121 -2.41 33.97 7.35
C THR A 121 -2.16 35.30 8.08
N SER A 122 -2.14 35.29 9.42
CA SER A 122 -1.83 36.47 10.24
C SER A 122 -0.33 36.66 10.43
N SER A 123 0.19 37.80 10.03
CA SER A 123 1.61 38.18 10.21
C SER A 123 1.96 38.57 11.65
N THR A 124 0.99 38.74 12.52
CA THR A 124 1.21 39.28 13.88
C THR A 124 0.81 38.34 15.00
N ASN A 125 0.03 37.30 14.72
CA ASN A 125 -0.53 36.43 15.75
C ASN A 125 -0.61 34.97 15.29
N CYS A 126 -0.02 34.07 16.07
CA CYS A 126 0.01 32.63 15.82
C CYS A 126 -1.33 31.91 16.05
N GLU A 127 -2.28 32.56 16.72
CA GLU A 127 -3.61 32.01 17.07
C GLU A 127 -4.74 32.61 16.23
N THR A 128 -4.44 33.59 15.38
CA THR A 128 -5.43 34.23 14.52
C THR A 128 -5.29 33.74 13.09
N ASP A 129 -6.41 33.47 12.43
CA ASP A 129 -6.47 32.99 11.05
C ASP A 129 -5.62 31.72 10.83
N VAL A 130 -5.74 30.79 11.78
CA VAL A 130 -4.97 29.56 11.81
C VAL A 130 -5.42 28.62 10.69
N VAL A 131 -4.45 28.20 9.86
CA VAL A 131 -4.62 27.23 8.79
C VAL A 131 -4.37 25.82 9.32
N SER A 132 -3.30 25.63 10.08
CA SER A 132 -2.97 24.36 10.74
C SER A 132 -2.11 24.57 11.98
N THR A 133 -2.17 23.64 12.90
CA THR A 133 -1.35 23.63 14.12
C THR A 133 -1.03 22.21 14.52
N GLY A 134 0.04 22.02 15.27
CA GLY A 134 0.44 20.69 15.78
C GLY A 134 1.72 20.73 16.59
N THR A 135 2.27 19.53 16.83
CA THR A 135 3.49 19.34 17.60
C THR A 135 4.53 18.52 16.82
N PHE A 136 5.77 18.53 17.28
CA PHE A 136 6.84 17.69 16.77
C PHE A 136 7.06 16.42 17.59
N THR A 137 6.11 16.06 18.43
CA THR A 137 6.20 14.86 19.29
C THR A 137 6.46 13.60 18.49
N GLY A 138 7.47 12.83 18.88
CA GLY A 138 7.86 11.59 18.23
C GLY A 138 8.56 11.76 16.89
N LYS A 139 8.86 12.98 16.46
CA LYS A 139 9.51 13.26 15.17
C LYS A 139 11.02 13.14 15.27
N THR A 140 11.62 12.48 14.28
CA THR A 140 13.05 12.23 14.15
C THR A 140 13.56 12.62 12.77
N ALA A 141 14.86 12.62 12.56
CA ALA A 141 15.45 12.90 11.25
C ALA A 141 14.87 11.99 10.15
N GLY A 142 14.45 12.57 9.04
CA GLY A 142 13.78 11.88 7.93
C GLY A 142 12.25 11.96 7.98
N ASP A 143 11.64 12.33 9.12
CA ASP A 143 10.19 12.51 9.22
C ASP A 143 9.72 13.78 8.50
N LYS A 144 8.42 13.79 8.16
CA LYS A 144 7.72 14.95 7.62
C LYS A 144 6.61 15.40 8.58
N VAL A 145 6.41 16.71 8.68
CA VAL A 145 5.29 17.32 9.41
C VAL A 145 4.47 18.15 8.42
N THR A 146 3.31 17.66 8.02
CA THR A 146 2.42 18.36 7.09
C THR A 146 1.87 19.62 7.75
N ILE A 147 2.09 20.77 7.11
CA ILE A 147 1.62 22.10 7.58
C ILE A 147 0.51 22.68 6.70
N LEU A 148 0.39 22.23 5.45
CA LEU A 148 -0.71 22.57 4.53
C LEU A 148 -1.12 21.31 3.77
N ASN A 149 -2.40 21.01 3.70
CA ASN A 149 -2.88 19.76 3.10
C ASN A 149 -4.01 20.01 2.10
N GLY A 150 -3.69 19.89 0.80
CA GLY A 150 -4.69 19.96 -0.27
C GLY A 150 -5.30 21.35 -0.43
N ASN A 151 -4.58 22.43 -0.07
CA ASN A 151 -5.10 23.78 -0.27
C ASN A 151 -5.32 24.04 -1.75
N THR A 152 -6.48 24.62 -2.09
CA THR A 152 -6.94 24.79 -3.47
C THR A 152 -6.67 26.20 -3.95
N TYR A 153 -6.01 26.31 -5.11
CA TYR A 153 -5.74 27.57 -5.78
C TYR A 153 -6.45 27.57 -7.14
N THR A 154 -7.27 28.58 -7.38
CA THR A 154 -8.02 28.78 -8.64
C THR A 154 -7.57 29.99 -9.41
N SER A 155 -6.52 30.67 -8.93
CA SER A 155 -5.93 31.85 -9.54
C SER A 155 -4.41 31.84 -9.39
N THR A 156 -3.73 32.70 -10.13
CA THR A 156 -2.27 32.93 -10.02
C THR A 156 -1.89 33.89 -8.89
N THR A 157 -2.83 34.19 -7.99
CA THR A 157 -2.58 35.13 -6.89
C THR A 157 -1.63 34.49 -5.89
N THR A 158 -0.54 35.17 -5.60
CA THR A 158 0.40 34.80 -4.55
C THR A 158 -0.29 34.85 -3.18
N GLU A 159 -0.14 33.77 -2.39
CA GLU A 159 -0.60 33.73 -1.01
C GLU A 159 0.59 33.71 -0.06
N THR A 160 0.44 34.35 1.07
CA THR A 160 1.49 34.40 2.11
C THR A 160 0.95 33.79 3.39
N TYR A 161 1.70 32.86 3.90
CA TYR A 161 1.47 32.22 5.19
C TYR A 161 2.61 32.57 6.15
N TYR A 162 2.33 32.52 7.45
CA TYR A 162 3.30 32.71 8.51
C TYR A 162 3.36 31.47 9.39
N LEU A 163 4.50 30.82 9.39
CA LEU A 163 4.78 29.67 10.24
C LEU A 163 5.40 30.16 11.53
N TYR A 164 4.79 29.82 12.64
CA TYR A 164 5.30 30.05 13.97
C TYR A 164 5.74 28.73 14.60
N ILE A 165 6.91 28.70 15.22
CA ILE A 165 7.41 27.54 15.99
C ILE A 165 7.90 28.05 17.34
N TRP A 166 7.42 27.44 18.43
CA TRP A 166 7.78 27.83 19.78
C TRP A 166 7.77 26.63 20.74
N LEU A 167 8.46 26.80 21.87
CA LEU A 167 8.35 25.90 23.01
C LEU A 167 7.26 26.46 23.92
N ASP A 168 6.17 25.69 24.12
CA ASP A 168 5.02 26.15 24.88
C ASP A 168 5.36 26.44 26.35
N LYS A 169 4.68 27.40 26.95
CA LYS A 169 4.85 27.81 28.36
C LYS A 169 4.66 26.66 29.37
N GLU A 170 3.95 25.61 28.99
CA GLU A 170 3.74 24.43 29.81
C GLU A 170 4.97 23.48 29.83
N GLU A 171 6.03 23.80 29.07
CA GLU A 171 7.26 23.01 29.09
C GLU A 171 8.03 23.23 30.40
N THR A 172 8.22 22.13 31.12
CA THR A 172 8.92 22.12 32.42
C THR A 172 10.10 21.15 32.45
N SER A 173 10.30 20.37 31.38
CA SER A 173 11.35 19.35 31.33
C SER A 173 12.72 19.97 31.10
N SER A 174 13.70 19.61 31.92
CA SER A 174 15.10 19.93 31.69
C SER A 174 15.69 19.25 30.45
N ASP A 175 15.06 18.19 29.94
CA ASP A 175 15.54 17.41 28.78
C ASP A 175 15.46 18.17 27.47
N THR A 176 14.67 19.24 27.41
CA THR A 176 14.58 20.14 26.26
C THR A 176 15.70 21.20 26.23
N ILE A 177 16.43 21.38 27.34
CA ILE A 177 17.52 22.35 27.46
C ILE A 177 18.71 21.93 26.57
N ASN A 178 19.29 22.90 25.85
CA ASN A 178 20.41 22.70 24.91
C ASN A 178 20.11 21.70 23.78
N GLN A 179 18.85 21.39 23.51
CA GLN A 179 18.44 20.63 22.35
C GLN A 179 18.34 21.51 21.10
N SER A 180 18.57 20.88 19.96
CA SER A 180 18.49 21.58 18.67
C SER A 180 17.63 20.81 17.66
N PHE A 181 17.11 21.54 16.69
CA PHE A 181 16.47 20.96 15.52
C PHE A 181 16.87 21.71 14.24
N SER A 182 16.70 21.06 13.12
CA SER A 182 16.76 21.66 11.79
C SER A 182 15.62 21.14 10.94
N LEU A 183 14.89 22.04 10.31
CA LEU A 183 13.75 21.73 9.45
C LEU A 183 13.97 22.40 8.10
N SER A 184 13.46 21.81 7.03
CA SER A 184 13.41 22.44 5.71
C SER A 184 12.00 22.35 5.13
N LEU A 185 11.59 23.37 4.38
CA LEU A 185 10.30 23.38 3.71
C LEU A 185 10.33 22.40 2.53
N GLY A 186 9.27 21.61 2.40
CA GLY A 186 8.99 20.78 1.24
C GLY A 186 7.55 20.96 0.80
N GLY A 187 7.23 20.53 -0.41
CA GLY A 187 5.86 20.65 -0.89
C GLY A 187 5.60 19.83 -2.14
N SER A 188 4.33 19.77 -2.51
CA SER A 188 3.86 19.17 -3.75
C SER A 188 2.64 19.92 -4.26
N CYS A 189 2.47 19.97 -5.57
CA CYS A 189 1.23 20.45 -6.17
C CYS A 189 0.74 19.54 -7.30
N TYR A 190 -0.56 19.54 -7.51
CA TYR A 190 -1.24 18.70 -8.50
C TYR A 190 -2.52 19.39 -8.97
N ASN A 191 -2.97 19.04 -10.15
CA ASN A 191 -4.14 19.63 -10.80
C ASN A 191 -5.44 18.84 -10.60
N LYS A 192 -5.41 17.76 -9.84
CA LYS A 192 -6.60 16.99 -9.43
C LYS A 192 -6.46 16.59 -7.97
N MET A 193 -7.59 16.49 -7.29
CA MET A 193 -7.63 16.05 -5.89
C MET A 193 -7.03 14.64 -5.77
N PRO A 194 -6.06 14.39 -4.89
CA PRO A 194 -5.54 13.05 -4.67
C PRO A 194 -6.63 12.09 -4.23
N ILE A 195 -6.49 10.89 -4.71
CA ILE A 195 -7.37 9.78 -4.37
C ILE A 195 -6.78 9.07 -3.15
N THR A 196 -7.57 8.95 -2.09
CA THR A 196 -7.20 8.23 -0.86
C THR A 196 -8.03 6.96 -0.73
N ALA A 197 -7.70 6.09 0.23
CA ALA A 197 -8.54 4.95 0.59
C ALA A 197 -9.99 5.38 0.90
N THR A 198 -10.16 6.47 1.65
CA THR A 198 -11.48 7.05 1.97
C THR A 198 -12.21 7.53 0.71
N THR A 199 -11.50 8.21 -0.20
CA THR A 199 -12.10 8.68 -1.46
C THR A 199 -12.54 7.50 -2.34
N LEU A 200 -11.73 6.45 -2.43
CA LEU A 200 -12.11 5.23 -3.17
C LEU A 200 -13.34 4.57 -2.54
N ALA A 201 -13.32 4.38 -1.21
CA ALA A 201 -14.43 3.78 -0.47
C ALA A 201 -15.75 4.58 -0.60
N SER A 202 -15.67 5.92 -0.61
CA SER A 202 -16.85 6.78 -0.69
C SER A 202 -17.59 6.70 -2.04
N LYS A 203 -16.93 6.20 -3.08
CA LYS A 203 -17.51 5.98 -4.42
C LYS A 203 -18.08 4.58 -4.60
N ALA A 204 -17.89 3.69 -3.60
CA ALA A 204 -18.31 2.31 -3.73
C ALA A 204 -19.83 2.16 -3.88
N ASN A 205 -20.21 1.29 -4.79
CA ASN A 205 -21.60 0.92 -5.00
C ASN A 205 -22.16 0.16 -3.78
N PRO A 206 -23.44 0.32 -3.46
CA PRO A 206 -24.06 -0.46 -2.38
C PRO A 206 -24.15 -1.95 -2.77
N SER A 207 -24.08 -2.84 -1.79
CA SER A 207 -24.19 -4.30 -1.99
C SER A 207 -25.53 -4.73 -2.59
N THR A 208 -26.57 -3.89 -2.45
CA THR A 208 -27.91 -4.14 -3.00
C THR A 208 -28.03 -3.88 -4.51
N LEU A 209 -27.07 -3.17 -5.11
CA LEU A 209 -27.06 -2.99 -6.56
C LEU A 209 -26.57 -4.29 -7.23
N LEU A 210 -27.35 -4.81 -8.17
CA LEU A 210 -26.92 -5.96 -8.96
C LEU A 210 -25.89 -5.52 -10.01
N TYR A 211 -24.81 -6.25 -10.15
CA TYR A 211 -23.77 -5.93 -11.14
C TYR A 211 -24.32 -5.92 -12.58
N SER A 212 -25.27 -6.81 -12.91
CA SER A 212 -25.94 -6.87 -14.20
C SER A 212 -26.79 -5.64 -14.52
N ALA A 213 -27.27 -4.93 -13.50
CA ALA A 213 -28.07 -3.71 -13.63
C ALA A 213 -27.22 -2.42 -13.54
N ALA A 214 -25.94 -2.54 -13.19
CA ALA A 214 -25.04 -1.43 -13.03
C ALA A 214 -24.59 -0.84 -14.39
N THR A 215 -24.38 0.47 -14.40
CA THR A 215 -23.76 1.17 -15.55
C THR A 215 -22.27 0.81 -15.67
N ASP A 216 -21.66 1.09 -16.82
CA ASP A 216 -20.22 0.82 -16.99
C ASP A 216 -19.33 1.63 -16.02
N ILE A 217 -19.74 2.86 -15.66
CA ILE A 217 -19.08 3.66 -14.63
C ILE A 217 -19.14 2.95 -13.28
N GLN A 218 -20.32 2.46 -12.89
CA GLN A 218 -20.50 1.74 -11.63
C GLN A 218 -19.72 0.42 -11.60
N LYS A 219 -19.67 -0.30 -12.74
CA LYS A 219 -18.86 -1.54 -12.86
C LYS A 219 -17.36 -1.31 -12.70
N ALA A 220 -16.89 -0.10 -13.04
CA ALA A 220 -15.50 0.28 -12.89
C ALA A 220 -15.09 0.59 -11.43
N GLU A 221 -16.06 0.92 -10.57
CA GLU A 221 -15.85 1.30 -9.18
C GLU A 221 -15.94 0.10 -8.21
N MET A 222 -15.61 0.34 -6.93
CA MET A 222 -15.73 -0.64 -5.86
C MET A 222 -17.18 -0.94 -5.48
N TRP A 223 -17.35 -2.02 -4.72
CA TRP A 223 -18.61 -2.45 -4.14
C TRP A 223 -18.46 -2.66 -2.64
N THR A 224 -19.52 -2.34 -1.90
CA THR A 224 -19.57 -2.43 -0.45
C THR A 224 -19.97 -3.82 0.01
N PHE A 225 -19.23 -4.40 0.93
CA PHE A 225 -19.53 -5.68 1.58
C PHE A 225 -19.46 -5.50 3.10
N SER A 226 -20.54 -5.83 3.79
CA SER A 226 -20.60 -5.83 5.25
C SER A 226 -20.47 -7.26 5.76
N HIS A 227 -19.71 -7.44 6.80
CA HIS A 227 -19.41 -8.73 7.42
C HIS A 227 -19.79 -8.70 8.88
N ASP A 228 -20.42 -9.76 9.35
CA ASP A 228 -20.71 -9.96 10.76
C ASP A 228 -19.43 -10.23 11.56
N THR A 229 -19.52 -10.10 12.88
CA THR A 229 -18.43 -10.47 13.79
C THR A 229 -18.06 -11.95 13.62
N THR A 230 -16.78 -12.21 13.48
CA THR A 230 -16.19 -13.54 13.44
C THR A 230 -15.48 -13.85 14.76
N GLU A 231 -14.84 -15.02 14.89
CA GLU A 231 -14.11 -15.39 16.12
C GLU A 231 -12.90 -14.46 16.41
N GLN A 232 -12.31 -13.81 15.40
CA GLN A 232 -11.12 -12.98 15.56
C GLN A 232 -11.29 -11.52 15.12
N VAL A 233 -12.39 -11.17 14.46
CA VAL A 233 -12.61 -9.85 13.87
C VAL A 233 -14.03 -9.37 14.18
N GLU A 234 -14.15 -8.16 14.69
CA GLU A 234 -15.45 -7.49 14.86
C GLU A 234 -16.13 -7.24 13.51
N ALA A 235 -17.43 -6.93 13.55
CA ALA A 235 -18.17 -6.58 12.33
C ALA A 235 -17.46 -5.45 11.57
N THR A 236 -17.28 -5.63 10.27
CA THR A 236 -16.53 -4.70 9.43
C THR A 236 -17.19 -4.51 8.07
N THR A 237 -16.75 -3.50 7.36
CA THR A 237 -17.15 -3.22 5.98
C THR A 237 -15.92 -3.12 5.11
N ASP A 238 -15.90 -3.92 4.04
CA ASP A 238 -14.89 -3.92 3.01
C ASP A 238 -15.45 -3.28 1.74
N TYR A 239 -14.57 -2.65 0.97
CA TYR A 239 -14.88 -2.11 -0.34
C TYR A 239 -13.99 -2.80 -1.37
N ARG A 240 -14.58 -3.51 -2.35
CA ARG A 240 -13.84 -4.41 -3.23
C ARG A 240 -14.15 -4.16 -4.70
N TYR A 241 -13.15 -4.30 -5.56
CA TYR A 241 -13.35 -4.34 -7.00
C TYR A 241 -13.83 -5.70 -7.45
N ILE A 242 -14.90 -5.74 -8.25
CA ILE A 242 -15.56 -6.96 -8.73
C ILE A 242 -15.68 -6.96 -10.24
N GLY A 243 -16.09 -8.09 -10.82
CA GLY A 243 -16.30 -8.26 -12.26
C GLY A 243 -15.02 -8.60 -13.03
N SER A 244 -15.09 -8.54 -14.35
CA SER A 244 -14.00 -8.99 -15.22
C SER A 244 -12.94 -7.93 -15.49
N ASN A 245 -13.29 -6.66 -15.48
CA ASN A 245 -12.36 -5.57 -15.82
C ASN A 245 -12.68 -4.24 -15.14
N PRO A 246 -12.56 -4.15 -13.80
CA PRO A 246 -12.71 -2.89 -13.08
C PRO A 246 -11.49 -1.98 -13.28
N ASN A 247 -11.65 -0.68 -12.98
CA ASN A 247 -10.57 0.31 -13.00
C ASN A 247 -9.74 0.24 -11.70
N ASN A 248 -8.91 -0.79 -11.56
CA ASN A 248 -8.15 -1.07 -10.35
C ASN A 248 -6.65 -1.31 -10.59
N TYR A 249 -6.12 -0.85 -11.72
CA TYR A 249 -4.70 -0.92 -12.00
C TYR A 249 -3.93 0.12 -11.19
N ILE A 250 -2.76 -0.25 -10.69
CA ILE A 250 -1.84 0.61 -9.95
C ILE A 250 -0.39 0.26 -10.31
N THR A 251 0.43 1.27 -10.55
CA THR A 251 1.88 1.11 -10.67
C THR A 251 2.50 1.11 -9.27
N TYR A 252 3.20 0.04 -8.92
CA TYR A 252 3.87 -0.11 -7.65
C TYR A 252 5.12 -0.97 -7.80
N ASN A 253 6.23 -0.58 -7.15
CA ASN A 253 7.53 -1.26 -7.28
C ASN A 253 8.00 -1.38 -8.74
N ASP A 254 7.72 -0.36 -9.57
CA ASP A 254 8.00 -0.33 -11.02
C ASP A 254 7.31 -1.45 -11.83
N GLU A 255 6.24 -2.01 -11.29
CA GLU A 255 5.48 -3.11 -11.87
C GLU A 255 3.98 -2.80 -11.88
N VAL A 256 3.22 -3.57 -12.68
CA VAL A 256 1.75 -3.49 -12.68
C VAL A 256 1.17 -4.31 -11.53
N TRP A 257 0.40 -3.65 -10.69
CA TRP A 257 -0.38 -4.24 -9.61
C TRP A 257 -1.87 -3.96 -9.81
N ARG A 258 -2.70 -4.60 -9.02
CA ARG A 258 -4.15 -4.39 -9.02
C ARG A 258 -4.63 -4.14 -7.59
N ILE A 259 -5.53 -3.19 -7.42
CA ILE A 259 -6.18 -2.94 -6.12
C ILE A 259 -7.27 -4.01 -5.93
N ILE A 260 -7.18 -4.78 -4.84
CA ILE A 260 -8.25 -5.70 -4.42
C ILE A 260 -9.40 -4.89 -3.84
N GLY A 261 -9.07 -3.94 -2.97
CA GLY A 261 -10.07 -3.12 -2.30
C GLY A 261 -9.50 -2.24 -1.19
N VAL A 262 -10.41 -1.69 -0.39
CA VAL A 262 -10.11 -0.97 0.85
C VAL A 262 -10.60 -1.78 2.03
N PHE A 263 -9.68 -2.06 2.96
CA PHE A 263 -9.89 -2.87 4.15
C PHE A 263 -9.34 -2.11 5.35
N ASP A 264 -10.15 -1.88 6.36
CA ASP A 264 -9.73 -1.14 7.55
C ASP A 264 -9.02 0.19 7.22
N GLY A 265 -9.59 0.94 6.27
CA GLY A 265 -9.05 2.23 5.81
C GLY A 265 -7.74 2.16 5.02
N ARG A 266 -7.29 0.97 4.61
CA ARG A 266 -6.05 0.75 3.84
C ARG A 266 -6.33 0.12 2.50
N ILE A 267 -5.56 0.52 1.50
CA ILE A 267 -5.64 -0.06 0.15
C ILE A 267 -4.85 -1.36 0.12
N LYS A 268 -5.52 -2.46 -0.21
CA LYS A 268 -4.94 -3.78 -0.41
C LYS A 268 -4.65 -4.00 -1.89
N ILE A 269 -3.41 -4.34 -2.22
CA ILE A 269 -2.99 -4.56 -3.61
C ILE A 269 -2.39 -5.95 -3.81
N ILE A 270 -2.49 -6.45 -5.03
CA ILE A 270 -1.92 -7.71 -5.48
C ILE A 270 -1.13 -7.49 -6.78
N ARG A 271 0.03 -8.10 -6.91
CA ARG A 271 0.78 -8.05 -8.17
C ARG A 271 -0.06 -8.63 -9.31
N ASN A 272 -0.08 -7.95 -10.47
CA ASN A 272 -0.91 -8.38 -11.59
C ASN A 272 -0.51 -9.77 -12.11
N ASP A 273 0.78 -10.04 -12.24
CA ASP A 273 1.29 -11.31 -12.75
C ASP A 273 2.03 -12.07 -11.66
N SER A 274 2.16 -13.39 -11.84
CA SER A 274 2.95 -14.21 -10.92
C SER A 274 4.43 -13.84 -11.00
N ILE A 275 5.14 -13.88 -9.87
CA ILE A 275 6.60 -13.81 -9.83
C ILE A 275 7.25 -15.13 -10.26
N GLY A 276 6.45 -16.12 -10.61
CA GLY A 276 6.84 -17.46 -10.98
C GLY A 276 6.11 -18.51 -10.15
N ASN A 277 6.29 -19.78 -10.54
CA ASN A 277 5.76 -20.89 -9.77
C ASN A 277 6.75 -21.29 -8.70
N MET A 278 6.28 -21.47 -7.46
CA MET A 278 7.11 -21.81 -6.31
C MET A 278 6.37 -22.73 -5.34
N TYR A 279 7.12 -23.41 -4.50
CA TYR A 279 6.55 -24.08 -3.34
C TYR A 279 6.11 -23.07 -2.30
N TRP A 280 4.98 -23.30 -1.67
CA TRP A 280 4.52 -22.51 -0.52
C TRP A 280 5.44 -22.74 0.68
N ASP A 281 5.77 -24.02 0.92
CA ASP A 281 6.78 -24.40 1.88
C ASP A 281 7.49 -25.68 1.44
N TYR A 282 8.79 -25.72 1.66
CA TYR A 282 9.63 -26.86 1.38
C TYR A 282 10.69 -27.01 2.47
N LYS A 283 10.24 -27.37 3.64
CA LYS A 283 11.08 -27.47 4.82
C LYS A 283 11.79 -28.81 4.89
N LYS A 284 13.07 -28.76 5.23
CA LYS A 284 13.83 -29.94 5.57
C LYS A 284 13.24 -30.63 6.81
N SER A 285 13.03 -31.94 6.78
CA SER A 285 12.38 -32.68 7.83
C SER A 285 13.30 -32.87 9.05
N GLY A 286 12.94 -32.21 10.17
CA GLY A 286 13.65 -32.29 11.44
C GLY A 286 14.96 -31.51 11.51
N VAL A 287 15.41 -31.16 12.73
CA VAL A 287 16.69 -30.50 12.95
C VAL A 287 17.83 -31.44 12.54
N GLY A 288 18.71 -30.96 11.67
CA GLY A 288 19.83 -31.75 11.15
C GLY A 288 19.45 -32.84 10.14
N SER A 289 18.15 -32.91 9.73
CA SER A 289 17.72 -33.84 8.71
C SER A 289 18.27 -33.48 7.33
N SER A 290 18.71 -34.50 6.60
CA SER A 290 19.10 -34.38 5.20
C SER A 290 17.93 -34.58 4.22
N VAL A 291 16.72 -34.89 4.72
CA VAL A 291 15.56 -35.26 3.91
C VAL A 291 14.54 -34.12 3.91
N PHE A 292 14.22 -33.65 2.73
CA PHE A 292 13.12 -32.70 2.52
C PHE A 292 11.78 -33.45 2.56
N ASN A 293 10.73 -32.81 3.10
CA ASN A 293 9.40 -33.40 3.25
C ASN A 293 8.33 -32.63 2.45
N ASN A 294 7.05 -32.97 2.68
CA ASN A 294 5.91 -32.34 1.99
C ASN A 294 5.67 -30.87 2.33
N GLY A 295 6.56 -30.24 3.09
CA GLY A 295 6.38 -28.88 3.58
C GLY A 295 5.44 -28.82 4.78
N SER A 296 5.12 -27.59 5.17
CA SER A 296 4.27 -27.28 6.31
C SER A 296 3.31 -26.17 5.90
N ASN A 297 2.08 -26.22 6.39
CA ASN A 297 1.11 -25.15 6.16
C ASN A 297 1.13 -24.07 7.27
N ASP A 298 2.26 -23.89 7.92
CA ASP A 298 2.49 -22.79 8.85
C ASP A 298 3.06 -21.58 8.12
N TRP A 299 2.21 -20.59 7.82
CA TRP A 299 2.65 -19.38 7.12
C TRP A 299 3.76 -18.65 7.86
N SER A 300 3.68 -18.60 9.19
CA SER A 300 4.66 -17.86 10.01
C SER A 300 6.08 -18.44 10.01
N ASP A 301 6.24 -19.66 9.46
CA ASP A 301 7.53 -20.37 9.36
C ASP A 301 7.66 -21.06 7.98
N SER A 302 7.10 -20.46 6.93
CA SER A 302 7.16 -21.01 5.57
C SER A 302 8.26 -20.38 4.73
N GLN A 303 8.81 -21.14 3.80
CA GLN A 303 9.80 -20.66 2.84
C GLN A 303 9.28 -19.45 2.07
N LEU A 304 8.03 -19.48 1.64
CA LEU A 304 7.44 -18.42 0.84
C LEU A 304 7.27 -17.13 1.63
N MET A 305 6.87 -17.21 2.90
CA MET A 305 6.82 -16.04 3.78
C MET A 305 8.20 -15.38 3.91
N TYR A 306 9.24 -16.14 4.19
CA TYR A 306 10.61 -15.62 4.31
C TYR A 306 11.14 -15.03 2.99
N MET A 307 10.75 -15.60 1.84
CA MET A 307 11.15 -15.09 0.55
C MET A 307 10.47 -13.76 0.17
N LEU A 308 9.19 -13.63 0.49
CA LEU A 308 8.39 -12.45 0.13
C LEU A 308 8.67 -11.23 1.01
N ASN A 309 9.28 -11.44 2.17
CA ASN A 309 9.59 -10.37 3.12
C ASN A 309 11.11 -10.12 3.18
N PRO A 310 11.58 -8.97 3.71
CA PRO A 310 13.00 -8.73 3.89
C PRO A 310 13.69 -9.89 4.63
N THR A 311 14.88 -10.27 4.22
CA THR A 311 15.56 -11.53 4.59
C THR A 311 15.78 -11.78 6.09
N SER A 312 15.78 -10.72 6.90
CA SER A 312 15.85 -10.80 8.39
C SER A 312 14.51 -10.53 9.06
N TYR A 313 13.44 -10.38 8.27
CA TYR A 313 12.15 -9.97 8.79
C TYR A 313 11.45 -11.11 9.52
N LYS A 314 11.16 -10.89 10.81
CA LYS A 314 10.42 -11.82 11.68
C LYS A 314 10.93 -13.27 11.62
N LEU A 315 12.25 -13.43 11.62
CA LEU A 315 12.83 -14.75 11.79
C LEU A 315 12.32 -15.40 13.08
N LYS A 316 12.03 -16.68 13.01
CA LYS A 316 11.68 -17.48 14.18
C LYS A 316 12.83 -17.47 15.19
N ASP A 317 12.52 -17.54 16.48
CA ASP A 317 13.53 -17.57 17.55
C ASP A 317 14.56 -18.69 17.30
N GLY A 318 15.83 -18.31 17.38
CA GLY A 318 16.94 -19.21 17.09
C GLY A 318 17.28 -19.37 15.61
N TYR A 319 16.55 -18.75 14.70
CA TYR A 319 16.90 -18.76 13.26
C TYR A 319 17.82 -17.57 12.93
N SER A 320 18.62 -17.76 11.88
CA SER A 320 19.44 -16.70 11.28
C SER A 320 19.34 -16.74 9.76
N SER A 321 19.74 -15.66 9.09
CA SER A 321 19.76 -15.56 7.63
C SER A 321 21.03 -14.90 7.14
N ASP A 322 21.56 -15.39 6.00
CA ASP A 322 22.63 -14.76 5.23
C ASP A 322 22.10 -13.99 3.98
N GLY A 323 20.77 -13.86 3.88
CA GLY A 323 20.10 -13.23 2.74
C GLY A 323 19.72 -14.22 1.62
N THR A 324 20.29 -15.43 1.63
CA THR A 324 20.02 -16.50 0.65
C THR A 324 19.47 -17.74 1.33
N HIS A 325 19.91 -17.98 2.55
CA HIS A 325 19.51 -19.15 3.33
C HIS A 325 18.93 -18.74 4.68
N ILE A 326 18.06 -19.58 5.20
CA ILE A 326 17.63 -19.56 6.60
C ILE A 326 18.26 -20.75 7.32
N TYR A 327 18.88 -20.49 8.46
CA TYR A 327 19.55 -21.47 9.29
C TYR A 327 18.80 -21.68 10.61
N ASP A 328 18.81 -22.89 11.15
CA ASP A 328 18.36 -23.19 12.50
C ASP A 328 19.40 -22.76 13.56
N GLY A 329 19.06 -22.87 14.85
CA GLY A 329 19.97 -22.54 15.97
C GLY A 329 21.23 -23.41 16.06
N SER A 330 21.34 -24.46 15.26
CA SER A 330 22.52 -25.33 15.14
C SER A 330 23.34 -25.01 13.88
N GLY A 331 22.94 -24.01 13.09
CA GLY A 331 23.61 -23.62 11.85
C GLY A 331 23.29 -24.49 10.64
N ASN A 332 22.25 -25.35 10.70
CA ASN A 332 21.84 -26.13 9.54
C ASN A 332 20.92 -25.29 8.64
N ILE A 333 21.09 -25.40 7.32
CA ILE A 333 20.18 -24.78 6.34
C ILE A 333 18.80 -25.43 6.45
N ILE A 334 17.79 -24.62 6.73
CA ILE A 334 16.37 -25.01 6.73
C ILE A 334 15.74 -24.69 5.37
N TYR A 335 16.00 -23.47 4.85
CA TYR A 335 15.50 -22.99 3.57
C TYR A 335 16.62 -22.39 2.73
N GLN A 336 16.51 -22.56 1.42
CA GLN A 336 17.19 -21.73 0.44
C GLN A 336 16.15 -20.83 -0.22
N LEU A 337 16.22 -19.54 0.08
CA LEU A 337 15.20 -18.57 -0.31
C LEU A 337 15.17 -18.39 -1.83
N GLY A 338 13.96 -18.25 -2.37
CA GLY A 338 13.75 -18.12 -3.80
C GLY A 338 14.06 -19.37 -4.63
N CYS A 339 14.45 -20.45 -3.98
CA CYS A 339 14.80 -21.69 -4.66
C CYS A 339 13.54 -22.48 -5.07
N LYS A 340 13.50 -22.83 -6.36
CA LYS A 340 12.54 -23.78 -6.90
C LYS A 340 13.33 -24.96 -7.46
N PRO A 341 13.39 -26.09 -6.76
CA PRO A 341 14.04 -27.27 -7.32
C PRO A 341 13.25 -27.83 -8.50
N ALA A 342 13.94 -28.24 -9.56
CA ALA A 342 13.32 -28.78 -10.76
C ALA A 342 12.61 -30.12 -10.49
N SER A 343 13.19 -30.93 -9.62
CA SER A 343 12.61 -32.15 -9.07
C SER A 343 13.38 -32.51 -7.81
N ILE A 344 12.69 -33.10 -6.85
CA ILE A 344 13.30 -33.59 -5.63
C ILE A 344 13.02 -35.07 -5.49
N ALA A 345 14.09 -35.88 -5.57
CA ALA A 345 13.99 -37.26 -5.29
C ALA A 345 13.71 -37.51 -3.79
N SER A 346 12.91 -38.50 -3.47
CA SER A 346 12.73 -38.93 -2.08
C SER A 346 14.10 -39.23 -1.46
N GLY A 347 14.41 -38.60 -0.31
CA GLY A 347 15.69 -38.76 0.35
C GLY A 347 16.81 -37.83 -0.13
N ALA A 348 16.53 -36.85 -1.00
CA ALA A 348 17.54 -35.91 -1.46
C ALA A 348 18.13 -35.09 -0.31
N THR A 349 19.46 -34.93 -0.32
CA THR A 349 20.21 -34.15 0.65
C THR A 349 20.58 -32.74 0.14
N SER A 350 20.54 -32.57 -1.18
CA SER A 350 20.79 -31.33 -1.90
C SER A 350 19.97 -31.31 -3.19
N TYR A 351 19.77 -30.13 -3.73
CA TYR A 351 19.14 -29.93 -5.04
C TYR A 351 19.68 -28.66 -5.69
N SER A 352 19.73 -28.65 -7.01
CA SER A 352 19.96 -27.45 -7.78
C SER A 352 18.64 -26.74 -8.06
N CYS A 353 18.61 -25.43 -8.01
CA CYS A 353 17.42 -24.66 -8.24
C CYS A 353 17.68 -23.41 -9.07
N THR A 354 16.64 -22.92 -9.74
CA THR A 354 16.59 -21.58 -10.28
C THR A 354 16.15 -20.64 -9.17
N LEU A 355 16.97 -19.62 -8.87
CA LEU A 355 16.64 -18.62 -7.84
C LEU A 355 15.62 -17.63 -8.39
N ASN A 356 14.59 -17.33 -7.59
CA ASN A 356 13.73 -16.19 -7.78
C ASN A 356 14.25 -15.04 -6.90
N THR A 357 14.58 -13.91 -7.53
CA THR A 357 15.18 -12.75 -6.86
C THR A 357 14.21 -11.58 -6.72
N TRP A 358 12.90 -11.82 -6.85
CA TRP A 358 11.91 -10.76 -6.69
C TRP A 358 11.98 -10.15 -5.28
N THR A 359 12.03 -8.83 -5.23
CA THR A 359 12.06 -8.06 -3.98
C THR A 359 11.33 -6.73 -4.17
N LEU A 360 10.92 -6.12 -3.06
CA LEU A 360 10.46 -4.73 -3.04
C LEU A 360 11.67 -3.80 -2.92
N ASN A 361 11.69 -2.73 -3.70
CA ASN A 361 12.67 -1.67 -3.56
C ASN A 361 12.41 -0.84 -2.27
N SER A 362 13.35 0.02 -1.87
CA SER A 362 13.24 0.80 -0.63
C SER A 362 12.05 1.76 -0.61
N THR A 363 11.73 2.35 -1.76
CA THR A 363 10.55 3.23 -1.91
C THR A 363 9.27 2.45 -1.66
N ALA A 364 9.09 1.31 -2.33
CA ALA A 364 7.95 0.44 -2.14
C ALA A 364 7.83 -0.03 -0.68
N LEU A 365 8.93 -0.44 -0.05
CA LEU A 365 8.93 -0.83 1.36
C LEU A 365 8.48 0.31 2.30
N SER A 366 8.80 1.56 1.99
CA SER A 366 8.36 2.72 2.79
C SER A 366 6.87 3.03 2.66
N GLN A 367 6.22 2.52 1.62
CA GLN A 367 4.81 2.80 1.29
C GLN A 367 3.84 1.76 1.85
N ILE A 368 4.31 0.72 2.51
CA ILE A 368 3.49 -0.35 3.08
C ILE A 368 3.53 -0.34 4.60
N SER A 369 2.58 -1.03 5.19
CA SER A 369 2.52 -1.24 6.64
C SER A 369 2.27 -2.69 6.98
N GLU A 370 2.74 -3.09 8.17
CA GLU A 370 2.35 -4.37 8.73
C GLU A 370 0.85 -4.43 8.96
N VAL A 371 0.28 -5.58 8.63
CA VAL A 371 -1.12 -5.91 8.90
C VAL A 371 -1.22 -7.32 9.45
N THR A 372 -2.31 -7.58 10.14
CA THR A 372 -2.62 -8.95 10.58
C THR A 372 -3.27 -9.74 9.45
N TYR A 373 -2.62 -10.84 9.05
CA TYR A 373 -3.18 -11.87 8.20
C TYR A 373 -3.79 -12.95 9.09
N TYR A 374 -5.09 -13.22 8.94
CA TYR A 374 -5.78 -14.27 9.65
C TYR A 374 -5.53 -15.60 8.95
N LEU A 375 -5.23 -16.63 9.71
CA LEU A 375 -4.79 -17.92 9.19
C LEU A 375 -5.77 -19.05 9.56
N GLY A 376 -7.01 -18.70 9.89
CA GLY A 376 -8.07 -19.68 10.03
C GLY A 376 -8.32 -20.44 8.71
N GLY A 377 -8.85 -21.61 8.80
CA GLY A 377 -9.11 -22.46 7.64
C GLY A 377 -10.26 -23.41 7.85
N THR A 378 -10.46 -24.25 6.87
CA THR A 378 -11.49 -25.30 6.87
C THR A 378 -10.89 -26.66 6.54
N VAL A 379 -11.61 -27.72 6.92
CA VAL A 379 -11.28 -29.10 6.51
C VAL A 379 -11.86 -29.47 5.14
N TYR A 380 -12.78 -28.66 4.62
CA TYR A 380 -13.40 -28.95 3.33
C TYR A 380 -12.36 -28.93 2.21
N ASN A 381 -12.51 -29.88 1.31
CA ASN A 381 -11.76 -29.95 0.08
C ASN A 381 -12.72 -29.87 -1.11
N SER A 382 -12.20 -29.56 -2.26
CA SER A 382 -12.87 -29.12 -3.46
C SER A 382 -13.79 -30.11 -4.17
N THR A 383 -14.13 -31.26 -3.64
CA THR A 383 -14.75 -32.27 -4.49
C THR A 383 -16.26 -32.14 -4.64
N SER A 384 -16.95 -31.50 -3.70
CA SER A 384 -18.42 -31.37 -3.74
C SER A 384 -18.95 -30.00 -3.35
N HIS A 385 -18.36 -29.34 -2.36
CA HIS A 385 -18.77 -28.02 -1.88
C HIS A 385 -17.60 -27.36 -1.13
N PHE A 386 -17.23 -26.14 -1.50
CA PHE A 386 -16.19 -25.40 -0.80
C PHE A 386 -16.79 -24.42 0.23
N GLY A 387 -17.94 -23.87 -0.06
CA GLY A 387 -18.65 -22.89 0.76
C GLY A 387 -19.08 -21.67 -0.04
N THR A 388 -19.97 -20.92 0.52
CA THR A 388 -20.33 -19.59 0.02
C THR A 388 -19.17 -18.61 0.25
N THR A 389 -19.18 -17.51 -0.44
CA THR A 389 -18.18 -16.44 -0.28
C THR A 389 -18.09 -15.95 1.16
N GLU A 390 -19.24 -15.81 1.85
CA GLU A 390 -19.33 -15.39 3.25
C GLU A 390 -18.78 -16.44 4.21
N GLU A 391 -19.09 -17.74 3.99
CA GLU A 391 -18.54 -18.83 4.80
C GLU A 391 -17.03 -18.89 4.69
N ILE A 392 -16.46 -18.72 3.48
CA ILE A 392 -15.02 -18.69 3.26
C ILE A 392 -14.37 -17.54 4.03
N TYR A 393 -14.94 -16.35 3.96
CA TYR A 393 -14.47 -15.18 4.69
C TYR A 393 -14.46 -15.43 6.21
N THR A 394 -15.54 -16.03 6.72
CA THR A 394 -15.69 -16.36 8.14
C THR A 394 -14.67 -17.41 8.60
N TRP A 395 -14.44 -18.46 7.80
CA TRP A 395 -13.43 -19.49 8.14
C TRP A 395 -12.02 -18.95 8.20
N GLU A 396 -11.63 -18.08 7.28
CA GLU A 396 -10.32 -17.44 7.26
C GLU A 396 -10.05 -16.61 8.53
N ARG A 397 -11.10 -16.03 9.10
CA ARG A 397 -11.08 -15.21 10.33
C ARG A 397 -11.53 -15.98 11.56
N GLY A 398 -11.64 -17.29 11.44
CA GLY A 398 -11.89 -18.21 12.55
C GLY A 398 -10.58 -18.65 13.20
N THR A 399 -10.72 -19.41 14.29
CA THR A 399 -9.58 -19.97 15.05
C THR A 399 -9.27 -21.42 14.69
N LYS A 400 -10.01 -22.01 13.74
CA LYS A 400 -9.83 -23.38 13.33
C LYS A 400 -8.59 -23.52 12.45
N VAL A 401 -7.55 -24.15 12.98
CA VAL A 401 -6.27 -24.40 12.32
C VAL A 401 -5.86 -25.86 12.53
N TYR A 402 -4.89 -26.35 11.75
CA TYR A 402 -4.25 -27.62 12.07
C TYR A 402 -3.49 -27.50 13.40
N ASN A 403 -3.48 -28.56 14.19
CA ASN A 403 -2.97 -28.60 15.56
C ASN A 403 -1.62 -27.89 15.73
N GLY A 404 -1.56 -26.91 16.64
CA GLY A 404 -0.36 -26.13 16.95
C GLY A 404 0.02 -25.03 15.96
N ARG A 405 -0.78 -24.77 14.91
CA ARG A 405 -0.54 -23.66 13.98
C ARG A 405 -1.06 -22.34 14.55
N PRO A 406 -0.41 -21.21 14.21
CA PRO A 406 -0.94 -19.89 14.58
C PRO A 406 -2.25 -19.61 13.83
N THR A 407 -3.17 -18.90 14.48
CA THR A 407 -4.44 -18.47 13.87
C THR A 407 -4.32 -17.12 13.16
N LYS A 408 -3.20 -16.44 13.33
CA LYS A 408 -2.89 -15.14 12.70
C LYS A 408 -1.38 -14.91 12.63
N TRP A 409 -0.97 -14.07 11.69
CA TRP A 409 0.39 -13.59 11.52
C TRP A 409 0.37 -12.11 11.16
N THR A 410 1.20 -11.30 11.78
CA THR A 410 1.33 -9.87 11.44
C THR A 410 2.60 -9.66 10.63
N GLY A 411 2.49 -9.07 9.45
CA GLY A 411 3.61 -8.86 8.56
C GLY A 411 3.32 -7.96 7.38
N LEU A 412 4.33 -7.76 6.51
CA LEU A 412 4.29 -6.82 5.39
C LEU A 412 3.64 -7.44 4.14
N VAL A 413 4.15 -8.57 3.69
CA VAL A 413 3.77 -9.20 2.43
C VAL A 413 3.22 -10.60 2.68
N GLY A 414 2.01 -10.85 2.22
CA GLY A 414 1.35 -12.15 2.24
C GLY A 414 0.89 -12.56 0.84
N LEU A 415 -0.17 -13.34 0.79
CA LEU A 415 -0.84 -13.77 -0.43
C LEU A 415 -2.34 -13.42 -0.35
N MET A 416 -3.06 -13.54 -1.46
CA MET A 416 -4.51 -13.37 -1.46
C MET A 416 -5.18 -14.43 -0.58
N TYR A 417 -6.34 -14.08 -0.07
CA TYR A 417 -7.26 -15.04 0.53
C TYR A 417 -8.11 -15.73 -0.54
N PRO A 418 -8.62 -16.95 -0.32
CA PRO A 418 -9.72 -17.50 -1.09
C PRO A 418 -10.92 -16.57 -1.18
N SER A 419 -11.26 -15.85 -0.10
CA SER A 419 -12.34 -14.87 -0.10
C SER A 419 -12.03 -13.64 -0.98
N ASP A 420 -10.77 -13.22 -1.11
CA ASP A 420 -10.43 -12.14 -2.05
C ASP A 420 -10.82 -12.50 -3.48
N TYR A 421 -10.62 -13.76 -3.87
CA TYR A 421 -11.03 -14.29 -5.16
C TYR A 421 -12.55 -14.46 -5.26
N ALA A 422 -13.16 -15.06 -4.24
CA ALA A 422 -14.60 -15.37 -4.24
C ALA A 422 -15.45 -14.10 -4.34
N TYR A 423 -15.09 -13.01 -3.66
CA TYR A 423 -15.80 -11.73 -3.72
C TYR A 423 -15.68 -11.04 -5.09
N THR A 424 -14.75 -11.40 -5.96
CA THR A 424 -14.69 -10.80 -7.30
C THR A 424 -15.82 -11.23 -8.21
N PHE A 425 -16.55 -12.28 -7.88
CA PHE A 425 -17.74 -12.76 -8.61
C PHE A 425 -19.04 -12.09 -8.17
N ALA A 426 -19.00 -11.16 -7.26
CA ALA A 426 -20.09 -10.60 -6.48
C ALA A 426 -21.46 -10.48 -7.17
N ASN A 427 -22.44 -10.58 -6.32
CA ASN A 427 -23.88 -10.35 -6.41
C ASN A 427 -24.46 -10.30 -7.83
N GLY A 428 -24.69 -11.45 -8.46
CA GLY A 428 -25.37 -11.54 -9.75
C GLY A 428 -24.47 -11.45 -10.98
N VAL A 429 -23.14 -11.39 -10.84
CA VAL A 429 -22.21 -11.56 -11.98
C VAL A 429 -22.20 -13.01 -12.40
N ASP A 430 -22.11 -13.90 -11.40
CA ASP A 430 -22.26 -15.34 -11.54
C ASP A 430 -22.73 -15.90 -10.19
N ASP A 431 -24.03 -16.02 -10.02
CA ASP A 431 -24.65 -16.52 -8.78
C ASP A 431 -24.13 -17.91 -8.40
N THR A 432 -23.72 -18.69 -9.40
CA THR A 432 -23.17 -20.02 -9.19
C THR A 432 -21.82 -19.95 -8.50
N CYS A 433 -20.92 -19.07 -8.95
CA CYS A 433 -19.61 -18.88 -8.37
C CYS A 433 -19.68 -18.22 -6.99
N TYR A 434 -20.58 -17.28 -6.79
CA TYR A 434 -20.77 -16.60 -5.52
C TYR A 434 -21.31 -17.54 -4.44
N SER A 435 -22.25 -18.43 -4.82
CA SER A 435 -22.83 -19.40 -3.89
C SER A 435 -21.93 -20.60 -3.59
N ASP A 436 -21.04 -20.96 -4.50
CA ASP A 436 -20.07 -22.05 -4.34
C ASP A 436 -18.92 -21.91 -5.33
N THR A 437 -17.74 -21.54 -4.86
CA THR A 437 -16.56 -21.32 -5.72
C THR A 437 -16.10 -22.54 -6.49
N ASN A 438 -16.51 -23.76 -6.10
CA ASN A 438 -16.27 -24.96 -6.91
C ASN A 438 -17.06 -24.98 -8.22
N LYS A 439 -18.17 -24.24 -8.25
CA LYS A 439 -19.00 -24.13 -9.45
C LYS A 439 -18.47 -23.10 -10.44
N CYS A 440 -17.45 -22.33 -10.10
CA CYS A 440 -16.77 -21.40 -11.01
C CYS A 440 -16.01 -22.10 -12.13
N ARG A 441 -15.86 -23.41 -12.09
CA ARG A 441 -15.18 -24.17 -13.15
C ARG A 441 -15.90 -24.02 -14.47
N SER A 442 -15.14 -23.74 -15.53
CA SER A 442 -15.67 -23.69 -16.89
C SER A 442 -16.35 -25.01 -17.30
N ASN A 443 -15.87 -26.14 -16.82
CA ASN A 443 -16.46 -27.47 -17.08
C ASN A 443 -17.69 -27.80 -16.22
N SER A 444 -18.04 -26.95 -15.25
CA SER A 444 -19.23 -27.09 -14.40
C SER A 444 -20.31 -26.05 -14.69
N GLY A 445 -20.17 -25.32 -15.80
CA GLY A 445 -21.11 -24.27 -16.23
C GLY A 445 -20.84 -22.89 -15.62
N GLY A 446 -19.78 -22.74 -14.81
CA GLY A 446 -19.34 -21.46 -14.29
C GLY A 446 -18.49 -20.68 -15.29
N ASN A 447 -18.31 -19.40 -15.03
CA ASN A 447 -17.49 -18.51 -15.84
C ASN A 447 -16.41 -17.82 -15.00
N PRO A 448 -15.24 -18.47 -14.80
CA PRO A 448 -14.16 -17.85 -14.01
C PRO A 448 -13.63 -16.55 -14.62
N ASN A 449 -13.84 -16.31 -15.95
CA ASN A 449 -13.46 -15.07 -16.61
C ASN A 449 -14.33 -13.86 -16.18
N SER A 450 -15.40 -14.06 -15.42
CA SER A 450 -16.14 -12.97 -14.79
C SER A 450 -15.38 -12.34 -13.60
N SER A 451 -14.28 -12.93 -13.17
CA SER A 451 -13.39 -12.43 -12.11
C SER A 451 -12.11 -11.86 -12.73
N TRP A 452 -11.80 -10.59 -12.45
CA TRP A 452 -10.51 -9.98 -12.83
C TRP A 452 -9.30 -10.61 -12.15
N LEU A 453 -9.52 -11.28 -11.02
CA LEU A 453 -8.45 -11.90 -10.22
C LEU A 453 -8.06 -13.30 -10.74
N TYR A 454 -8.92 -13.90 -11.54
CA TYR A 454 -8.68 -15.19 -12.17
C TYR A 454 -7.52 -15.16 -13.17
N LYS A 455 -6.74 -16.23 -13.21
CA LYS A 455 -5.66 -16.48 -14.19
C LYS A 455 -5.76 -17.90 -14.73
N SER A 456 -6.09 -18.04 -16.00
CA SER A 456 -6.31 -19.36 -16.65
C SER A 456 -5.03 -20.16 -16.87
N SER A 457 -3.85 -19.56 -16.72
CA SER A 457 -2.59 -20.17 -17.10
C SER A 457 -1.86 -20.89 -15.96
N THR A 458 -2.32 -20.71 -14.70
CA THR A 458 -1.61 -21.25 -13.55
C THR A 458 -2.49 -21.36 -12.31
N ASN A 459 -2.31 -22.42 -11.57
CA ASN A 459 -2.81 -22.48 -10.20
C ASN A 459 -2.09 -21.45 -9.33
N GLN A 460 -2.80 -20.77 -8.43
CA GLN A 460 -2.25 -19.68 -7.63
C GLN A 460 -2.38 -19.99 -6.15
N TRP A 461 -1.29 -19.81 -5.40
CA TRP A 461 -1.30 -19.91 -3.96
C TRP A 461 -2.16 -18.85 -3.29
N THR A 462 -2.78 -19.23 -2.19
CA THR A 462 -3.40 -18.33 -1.20
C THR A 462 -2.62 -18.37 0.11
N VAL A 463 -2.93 -17.46 1.04
CA VAL A 463 -2.32 -17.46 2.37
C VAL A 463 -2.99 -18.47 3.32
N SER A 464 -4.15 -19.01 2.96
CA SER A 464 -5.01 -19.80 3.86
C SER A 464 -4.60 -21.25 3.93
N PRO A 465 -4.22 -21.75 5.13
CA PRO A 465 -3.94 -23.17 5.35
C PRO A 465 -5.24 -23.99 5.46
N SER A 466 -5.17 -25.28 5.15
CA SER A 466 -6.21 -26.23 5.54
C SER A 466 -6.10 -26.57 7.02
N SER A 467 -7.22 -26.62 7.73
CA SER A 467 -7.25 -27.09 9.11
C SER A 467 -7.30 -28.64 9.22
N GLY A 468 -7.40 -29.33 8.10
CA GLY A 468 -7.53 -30.82 8.06
C GLY A 468 -6.20 -31.57 7.97
N ALA A 469 -5.11 -30.91 7.57
CA ALA A 469 -3.80 -31.55 7.42
C ALA A 469 -2.66 -30.57 7.57
N ALA A 470 -1.52 -31.00 8.09
CA ALA A 470 -0.35 -30.19 8.41
C ALA A 470 0.35 -29.54 7.19
N TYR A 471 0.04 -30.02 5.99
CA TYR A 471 0.78 -29.71 4.76
C TYR A 471 -0.11 -29.21 3.62
N LEU A 472 -1.44 -29.11 3.83
CA LEU A 472 -2.36 -28.65 2.79
C LEU A 472 -2.62 -27.14 2.89
N VAL A 473 -2.56 -26.47 1.74
CA VAL A 473 -2.79 -25.04 1.58
C VAL A 473 -3.81 -24.81 0.46
N PHE A 474 -4.70 -23.84 0.63
CA PHE A 474 -5.67 -23.50 -0.41
C PHE A 474 -5.03 -22.72 -1.56
N SER A 475 -5.60 -22.93 -2.73
CA SER A 475 -5.18 -22.29 -3.99
C SER A 475 -6.37 -22.08 -4.91
N VAL A 476 -6.25 -21.11 -5.81
CA VAL A 476 -7.16 -20.90 -6.92
C VAL A 476 -6.64 -21.68 -8.13
N GLY A 477 -7.46 -22.56 -8.67
CA GLY A 477 -7.10 -23.41 -9.80
C GLY A 477 -7.11 -22.67 -11.15
N ASP A 478 -6.36 -23.22 -12.10
CA ASP A 478 -6.31 -22.77 -13.49
C ASP A 478 -7.65 -22.90 -14.24
N THR A 479 -8.60 -23.64 -13.69
CA THR A 479 -9.99 -23.76 -14.17
C THR A 479 -10.98 -22.96 -13.32
N GLY A 480 -10.52 -22.14 -12.36
CA GLY A 480 -11.31 -21.16 -11.63
C GLY A 480 -11.91 -21.63 -10.30
N TYR A 481 -11.61 -22.82 -9.83
CA TYR A 481 -12.11 -23.29 -8.52
C TYR A 481 -11.10 -23.12 -7.39
N VAL A 482 -11.59 -23.08 -6.17
CA VAL A 482 -10.74 -23.10 -4.97
C VAL A 482 -10.59 -24.54 -4.49
N TYR A 483 -9.36 -24.94 -4.19
CA TYR A 483 -9.04 -26.26 -3.67
C TYR A 483 -7.77 -26.24 -2.84
N ASN A 484 -7.49 -27.29 -2.09
CA ASN A 484 -6.25 -27.41 -1.36
C ASN A 484 -5.28 -28.40 -2.05
N GLY A 485 -4.01 -28.22 -1.78
CA GLY A 485 -2.93 -29.08 -2.26
C GLY A 485 -1.71 -28.98 -1.37
N ASP A 486 -0.76 -29.90 -1.58
CA ASP A 486 0.45 -29.98 -0.78
C ASP A 486 1.29 -28.72 -0.90
N ALA A 487 1.79 -28.21 0.22
CA ALA A 487 2.61 -26.99 0.30
C ALA A 487 3.87 -27.07 -0.57
N ASN A 488 4.37 -28.25 -0.86
CA ASN A 488 5.49 -28.51 -1.77
C ASN A 488 5.07 -28.70 -3.23
N THR A 489 3.88 -28.26 -3.60
CA THR A 489 3.46 -28.24 -5.01
C THR A 489 3.89 -26.92 -5.65
N ASP A 490 4.18 -26.97 -6.95
CA ASP A 490 4.62 -25.83 -7.74
C ASP A 490 3.42 -25.02 -8.25
N ARG A 491 3.21 -23.81 -7.71
CA ARG A 491 2.10 -22.94 -8.08
C ARG A 491 2.54 -21.47 -8.21
N GLY A 492 1.78 -20.71 -8.97
CA GLY A 492 2.00 -19.30 -9.16
C GLY A 492 1.90 -18.50 -7.87
N VAL A 493 2.82 -17.57 -7.69
CA VAL A 493 2.89 -16.69 -6.53
C VAL A 493 2.60 -15.26 -6.96
N ARG A 494 1.58 -14.65 -6.37
CA ARG A 494 1.24 -13.24 -6.54
C ARG A 494 1.27 -12.57 -5.16
N PRO A 495 2.31 -11.78 -4.86
CA PRO A 495 2.40 -11.07 -3.57
C PRO A 495 1.21 -10.14 -3.35
N VAL A 496 0.76 -10.06 -2.09
CA VAL A 496 -0.30 -9.17 -1.61
C VAL A 496 0.23 -8.37 -0.44
N LEU A 497 -0.10 -7.09 -0.41
CA LEU A 497 0.29 -6.19 0.65
C LEU A 497 -0.74 -5.07 0.85
N TYR A 498 -0.57 -4.31 1.92
CA TYR A 498 -1.42 -3.17 2.24
C TYR A 498 -0.59 -1.90 2.24
N LEU A 499 -1.03 -0.92 1.46
CA LEU A 499 -0.43 0.40 1.50
C LEU A 499 -0.69 1.05 2.87
N ARG A 500 0.28 1.82 3.37
CA ARG A 500 0.12 2.54 4.65
C ARG A 500 -1.08 3.49 4.59
N SER A 501 -1.68 3.78 5.73
CA SER A 501 -2.73 4.79 5.83
C SER A 501 -2.17 6.15 5.39
N GLY A 502 -3.03 6.94 4.72
CA GLY A 502 -2.64 8.27 4.22
C GLY A 502 -1.93 8.27 2.86
N ILE A 503 -1.70 7.12 2.23
CA ILE A 503 -1.24 7.07 0.84
C ILE A 503 -2.21 7.83 -0.05
N LYS A 504 -1.65 8.63 -0.94
CA LYS A 504 -2.36 9.41 -1.95
C LYS A 504 -2.04 8.86 -3.33
N LEU A 505 -3.07 8.74 -4.14
CA LEU A 505 -3.00 8.24 -5.51
C LEU A 505 -3.43 9.33 -6.49
N GLN A 506 -2.92 9.26 -7.71
CA GLN A 506 -3.45 9.91 -8.89
C GLN A 506 -3.75 8.86 -9.97
N GLY A 507 -4.44 9.24 -11.04
CA GLY A 507 -4.83 8.33 -12.12
C GLY A 507 -6.30 7.93 -12.03
N SER A 508 -6.78 7.19 -13.03
CA SER A 508 -8.15 6.69 -13.09
C SER A 508 -8.29 5.22 -12.73
N GLY A 509 -7.17 4.52 -12.56
CA GLY A 509 -7.13 3.08 -12.32
C GLY A 509 -7.42 2.21 -13.55
N GLY A 510 -7.59 2.82 -14.73
CA GLY A 510 -7.67 2.09 -15.99
C GLY A 510 -6.32 1.49 -16.39
N SER A 511 -6.32 0.54 -17.33
CA SER A 511 -5.09 -0.07 -17.86
C SER A 511 -4.14 0.93 -18.51
N ASP A 512 -4.72 1.98 -19.12
CA ASP A 512 -3.98 3.02 -19.87
C ASP A 512 -3.59 4.22 -18.98
N ASP A 513 -4.20 4.32 -17.79
CA ASP A 513 -3.96 5.37 -16.80
C ASP A 513 -4.06 4.75 -15.39
N PRO A 514 -3.11 3.85 -15.03
CA PRO A 514 -3.10 3.21 -13.71
C PRO A 514 -3.00 4.24 -12.58
N TYR A 515 -3.46 3.87 -11.40
CA TYR A 515 -3.13 4.65 -10.22
C TYR A 515 -1.61 4.70 -10.00
N GLU A 516 -1.11 5.84 -9.58
CA GLU A 516 0.27 6.06 -9.16
C GLU A 516 0.28 6.64 -7.74
N ILE A 517 1.24 6.22 -6.93
CA ILE A 517 1.42 6.75 -5.57
C ILE A 517 2.13 8.09 -5.66
N ILE A 518 1.50 9.11 -5.07
CA ILE A 518 2.03 10.48 -5.00
C ILE A 518 2.34 10.95 -3.57
N GLU A 519 2.28 10.02 -2.61
CA GLU A 519 2.42 10.13 -1.13
C GLU A 519 1.20 10.46 -0.32
#